data_489bf4aae7e20ec38ad5b9b939f65234
#
_entry.id   489bf4aae7e20ec38ad5b9b939f65234
#
_cell.length_a   1.000
_cell.length_b   1.000
_cell.length_c   1.000
_cell.angle_alpha   90.00
_cell.angle_beta   90.00
_cell.angle_gamma   90.00
#
_symmetry.space_group_name_H-M   'P 1'
#
loop_
_entity.id
_entity.type
_entity.pdbx_description
1 polymer ?
#
loop_
_entity_poly.entity_id
_entity_poly.type
_entity_poly.pdbx_seq_one_letter_code
_entity_poly.pdbx_strand_id
1 'polypeptide(L)'
;MDTLQRLATLPQGRRLEVLAALTDDERRALNTAIDARGRWWRYRDDPLGFVTDALGETVWSRQAEVLRAIGGNKRVAVPASHSVSKTHTAARVAAWWIATNPPETTLVITTAPTFRQVRNVLWPHIRRLHTRHGLPGDTNLTEWRIGGELVAFGFSAADTDEAAGLGFHEANLLAIVDEAGGIGHILGNALEGVMTGGNTRLLAIGNPPTDDENSWFEQTCNDPDTVTVRVSAYDTPNLTGEDVGPCMSCPASVPPHPLSTHLVDREWVDRQIARFGEDSPFVQARVHARFVAGASDRVIPWSWIERATMVEAGEAGQVRLGVDVAADGGDEFAVARWDGATVSIIHSSSGRENSSQVHVAGEVLRMVKDELSRGARSVRVKIDAIGIGRGTFDLLSAWVAEQGLDCAVVPVNVSERADERGEFKNRRAEMWWAGRTALQPDAQDVPLRLDVDDVTAAQLAGPRYSTDSGGRVQVEAKAAMKRRGMSSPDRAEAVLLALYEPRLSATPVVPLSMGQRNMWAGL
;
A
#
# COMPACT_ATOMS: atom_id res chain seq x y z
N MET A 1 -13.93 39.07 -11.98
CA MET A 1 -15.39 38.84 -11.80
C MET A 1 -15.97 38.61 -13.18
N ASP A 2 -16.46 37.41 -13.44
CA ASP A 2 -17.03 36.99 -14.72
C ASP A 2 -18.32 37.76 -15.03
N THR A 3 -18.62 37.93 -16.31
CA THR A 3 -19.84 38.66 -16.81
C THR A 3 -21.12 38.14 -16.15
N LEU A 4 -21.23 36.83 -15.89
CA LEU A 4 -22.36 36.20 -15.19
C LEU A 4 -22.45 36.62 -13.71
N GLN A 5 -21.34 36.73 -13.02
CA GLN A 5 -21.30 37.20 -11.62
C GLN A 5 -21.63 38.68 -11.52
N ARG A 6 -21.15 39.49 -12.48
CA ARG A 6 -21.54 40.91 -12.56
C ARG A 6 -23.03 41.09 -12.81
N LEU A 7 -23.61 40.29 -13.73
CA LEU A 7 -25.04 40.27 -13.96
C LEU A 7 -25.85 39.83 -12.73
N ALA A 8 -25.35 38.84 -11.98
CA ALA A 8 -26.03 38.32 -10.79
C ALA A 8 -26.07 39.33 -9.63
N THR A 9 -25.09 40.24 -9.53
CA THR A 9 -25.02 41.28 -8.48
C THR A 9 -25.82 42.52 -8.80
N LEU A 10 -26.29 42.70 -10.06
CA LEU A 10 -27.10 43.85 -10.45
C LEU A 10 -28.55 43.74 -9.94
N PRO A 11 -29.19 44.88 -9.58
CA PRO A 11 -30.64 44.94 -9.34
C PRO A 11 -31.42 44.43 -10.56
N GLN A 12 -32.60 43.84 -10.34
CA GLN A 12 -33.38 43.15 -11.39
C GLN A 12 -33.65 44.06 -12.62
N GLY A 13 -33.97 45.35 -12.44
CA GLY A 13 -34.19 46.29 -13.54
C GLY A 13 -32.93 46.53 -14.39
N ARG A 14 -31.78 46.68 -13.75
CA ARG A 14 -30.48 46.82 -14.42
C ARG A 14 -30.03 45.55 -15.17
N ARG A 15 -30.35 44.37 -14.65
CA ARG A 15 -30.08 43.09 -15.36
C ARG A 15 -30.82 43.05 -16.70
N LEU A 16 -32.10 43.42 -16.70
CA LEU A 16 -32.92 43.43 -17.91
C LEU A 16 -32.40 44.42 -18.97
N GLU A 17 -31.95 45.60 -18.54
CA GLU A 17 -31.35 46.60 -19.43
C GLU A 17 -30.05 46.08 -20.07
N VAL A 18 -29.16 45.47 -19.26
CA VAL A 18 -27.90 44.88 -19.76
C VAL A 18 -28.17 43.73 -20.70
N LEU A 19 -29.10 42.82 -20.36
CA LEU A 19 -29.46 41.67 -21.22
C LEU A 19 -30.11 42.13 -22.54
N ALA A 20 -30.87 43.24 -22.53
CA ALA A 20 -31.47 43.82 -23.72
C ALA A 20 -30.45 44.48 -24.65
N ALA A 21 -29.35 45.01 -24.09
CA ALA A 21 -28.29 45.69 -24.83
C ALA A 21 -27.22 44.75 -25.43
N LEU A 22 -27.26 43.42 -25.13
CA LEU A 22 -26.33 42.46 -25.69
C LEU A 22 -26.53 42.25 -27.17
N THR A 23 -25.44 42.21 -27.93
CA THR A 23 -25.44 41.76 -29.33
C THR A 23 -25.83 40.30 -29.44
N ASP A 24 -26.21 39.84 -30.63
CA ASP A 24 -26.55 38.41 -30.83
C ASP A 24 -25.39 37.47 -30.58
N ASP A 25 -24.15 37.91 -30.80
CA ASP A 25 -22.95 37.11 -30.48
C ASP A 25 -22.68 37.03 -28.99
N GLU A 26 -22.81 38.16 -28.27
CA GLU A 26 -22.70 38.21 -26.81
C GLU A 26 -23.82 37.42 -26.14
N ARG A 27 -25.04 37.46 -26.69
CA ARG A 27 -26.18 36.69 -26.21
C ARG A 27 -25.98 35.20 -26.44
N ARG A 28 -25.41 34.79 -27.61
CA ARG A 28 -25.02 33.39 -27.87
C ARG A 28 -23.92 32.94 -26.92
N ALA A 29 -22.88 33.75 -26.72
CA ALA A 29 -21.79 33.46 -25.79
C ALA A 29 -22.31 33.35 -24.33
N LEU A 30 -23.20 34.24 -23.94
CA LEU A 30 -23.84 34.22 -22.61
C LEU A 30 -24.71 32.96 -22.41
N ASN A 31 -25.54 32.62 -23.41
CA ASN A 31 -26.36 31.39 -23.37
C ASN A 31 -25.49 30.16 -23.34
N THR A 32 -24.43 30.09 -24.15
CA THR A 32 -23.45 28.99 -24.10
C THR A 32 -22.77 28.87 -22.73
N ALA A 33 -22.41 30.00 -22.11
CA ALA A 33 -21.84 30.05 -20.77
C ALA A 33 -22.86 29.65 -19.69
N ILE A 34 -24.13 30.08 -19.83
CA ILE A 34 -25.24 29.68 -18.95
C ILE A 34 -25.52 28.17 -19.11
N ASP A 35 -25.60 27.65 -20.34
CA ASP A 35 -25.87 26.25 -20.62
C ASP A 35 -24.73 25.36 -20.14
N ALA A 36 -23.48 25.78 -20.35
CA ALA A 36 -22.31 25.07 -19.85
C ALA A 36 -22.24 25.02 -18.32
N ARG A 37 -22.59 26.14 -17.65
CA ARG A 37 -22.65 26.21 -16.18
C ARG A 37 -23.96 25.65 -15.63
N GLY A 38 -25.11 25.93 -16.27
CA GLY A 38 -26.44 25.52 -15.84
C GLY A 38 -26.60 24.01 -15.78
N ARG A 39 -25.88 23.28 -16.63
CA ARG A 39 -25.91 21.81 -16.68
C ARG A 39 -25.47 21.14 -15.36
N TRP A 40 -24.43 21.70 -14.68
CA TRP A 40 -23.82 21.10 -13.50
C TRP A 40 -24.19 21.83 -12.20
N TRP A 41 -24.43 23.16 -12.26
CA TRP A 41 -24.66 24.00 -11.10
C TRP A 41 -25.81 23.56 -10.20
N ARG A 42 -26.87 23.01 -10.77
CA ARG A 42 -28.02 22.50 -10.01
C ARG A 42 -27.66 21.34 -9.04
N TYR A 43 -26.52 20.72 -9.23
CA TYR A 43 -26.02 19.65 -8.36
C TYR A 43 -25.00 20.13 -7.32
N ARG A 44 -24.87 21.44 -7.12
CA ARG A 44 -23.87 22.01 -6.20
C ARG A 44 -23.97 21.43 -4.80
N ASP A 45 -25.19 21.23 -4.31
CA ASP A 45 -25.46 20.67 -2.98
C ASP A 45 -25.90 19.20 -3.05
N ASP A 46 -25.83 18.57 -4.22
CA ASP A 46 -26.24 17.19 -4.45
C ASP A 46 -25.19 16.39 -5.26
N PRO A 47 -24.09 15.97 -4.63
CA PRO A 47 -23.08 15.14 -5.31
C PRO A 47 -23.59 13.78 -5.73
N LEU A 48 -24.60 13.21 -5.06
CA LEU A 48 -25.22 11.98 -5.50
C LEU A 48 -25.96 12.16 -6.82
N GLY A 49 -26.85 13.15 -6.92
CA GLY A 49 -27.55 13.48 -8.16
C GLY A 49 -26.57 13.89 -9.29
N PHE A 50 -25.43 14.53 -8.96
CA PHE A 50 -24.38 14.76 -9.95
C PHE A 50 -23.87 13.42 -10.55
N VAL A 51 -23.61 12.41 -9.71
CA VAL A 51 -23.10 11.12 -10.20
C VAL A 51 -24.20 10.31 -10.91
N THR A 52 -25.41 10.24 -10.33
CA THR A 52 -26.47 9.38 -10.87
C THR A 52 -27.19 10.00 -12.07
N ASP A 53 -27.56 11.28 -11.98
CA ASP A 53 -28.42 11.90 -12.98
C ASP A 53 -27.61 12.64 -14.04
N ALA A 54 -26.55 13.38 -13.64
CA ALA A 54 -25.77 14.17 -14.56
C ALA A 54 -24.70 13.35 -15.30
N LEU A 55 -24.01 12.42 -14.61
CA LEU A 55 -23.07 11.51 -15.22
C LEU A 55 -23.73 10.20 -15.70
N GLY A 56 -24.95 9.87 -15.21
CA GLY A 56 -25.64 8.63 -15.53
C GLY A 56 -24.92 7.39 -15.02
N GLU A 57 -24.18 7.50 -13.90
CA GLU A 57 -23.44 6.39 -13.32
C GLU A 57 -24.23 5.69 -12.21
N THR A 58 -24.05 4.39 -12.11
CA THR A 58 -24.63 3.56 -11.05
C THR A 58 -23.74 3.64 -9.81
N VAL A 59 -24.36 3.75 -8.64
CA VAL A 59 -23.71 3.71 -7.33
C VAL A 59 -24.42 2.72 -6.42
N TRP A 60 -23.71 2.06 -5.52
CA TRP A 60 -24.30 1.23 -4.48
C TRP A 60 -24.49 2.00 -3.18
N SER A 61 -25.22 1.43 -2.23
CA SER A 61 -25.75 2.11 -1.05
C SER A 61 -24.69 2.90 -0.26
N ARG A 62 -23.50 2.32 0.01
CA ARG A 62 -22.45 3.02 0.76
C ARG A 62 -21.76 4.11 -0.05
N GLN A 63 -21.61 3.95 -1.38
CA GLN A 63 -21.16 5.07 -2.21
C GLN A 63 -22.12 6.24 -2.15
N ALA A 64 -23.43 5.96 -2.25
CA ALA A 64 -24.47 6.99 -2.13
C ALA A 64 -24.43 7.68 -0.76
N GLU A 65 -24.17 6.92 0.33
CA GLU A 65 -24.01 7.49 1.67
C GLU A 65 -22.81 8.44 1.76
N VAL A 66 -21.65 8.03 1.23
CA VAL A 66 -20.45 8.90 1.19
C VAL A 66 -20.70 10.16 0.38
N LEU A 67 -21.36 10.05 -0.80
CA LEU A 67 -21.67 11.20 -1.64
C LEU A 67 -22.63 12.17 -0.93
N ARG A 68 -23.67 11.67 -0.26
CA ARG A 68 -24.56 12.52 0.54
C ARG A 68 -23.83 13.18 1.71
N ALA A 69 -22.97 12.40 2.41
CA ALA A 69 -22.20 12.92 3.54
C ALA A 69 -21.33 14.12 3.12
N ILE A 70 -20.57 14.01 2.03
CA ILE A 70 -19.68 15.09 1.57
C ILE A 70 -20.47 16.29 1.03
N GLY A 71 -21.70 16.08 0.53
CA GLY A 71 -22.60 17.17 0.11
C GLY A 71 -23.04 18.05 1.28
N GLY A 72 -23.32 17.45 2.44
CA GLY A 72 -23.86 18.13 3.61
C GLY A 72 -22.85 18.57 4.68
N ASN A 73 -21.61 18.06 4.65
CA ASN A 73 -20.67 18.23 5.74
C ASN A 73 -19.30 18.74 5.27
N LYS A 74 -18.61 19.48 6.14
CA LYS A 74 -17.27 20.01 5.86
C LYS A 74 -16.18 18.92 5.95
N ARG A 75 -16.37 17.94 6.82
CA ARG A 75 -15.38 16.89 7.07
C ARG A 75 -16.05 15.52 6.99
N VAL A 76 -15.54 14.67 6.12
CA VAL A 76 -16.01 13.29 5.95
C VAL A 76 -14.82 12.35 5.96
N ALA A 77 -14.87 11.34 6.82
CA ALA A 77 -13.88 10.28 6.90
C ALA A 77 -14.52 8.93 6.53
N VAL A 78 -13.81 8.16 5.71
CA VAL A 78 -14.33 6.89 5.18
C VAL A 78 -13.31 5.78 5.46
N PRO A 79 -13.28 5.22 6.69
CA PRO A 79 -12.54 4.00 6.93
C PRO A 79 -13.20 2.86 6.14
N ALA A 80 -12.45 2.23 5.24
CA ALA A 80 -13.01 1.36 4.23
C ALA A 80 -12.18 0.10 4.00
N SER A 81 -12.84 -1.00 3.63
CA SER A 81 -12.23 -2.26 3.23
C SER A 81 -11.51 -2.16 1.87
N HIS A 82 -10.82 -3.24 1.47
CA HIS A 82 -10.31 -3.38 0.10
C HIS A 82 -11.44 -3.52 -0.91
N SER A 83 -11.20 -3.02 -2.15
CA SER A 83 -12.10 -3.19 -3.30
C SER A 83 -13.57 -2.82 -3.03
N VAL A 84 -13.80 -1.71 -2.30
CA VAL A 84 -15.12 -1.12 -2.05
C VAL A 84 -15.32 0.20 -2.79
N SER A 85 -14.56 0.44 -3.87
CA SER A 85 -14.65 1.62 -4.74
C SER A 85 -14.21 2.94 -4.11
N LYS A 86 -13.27 2.94 -3.16
CA LYS A 86 -12.73 4.15 -2.52
C LYS A 86 -12.31 5.22 -3.53
N THR A 87 -11.27 4.93 -4.29
CA THR A 87 -10.67 5.85 -5.28
C THR A 87 -11.66 6.24 -6.39
N HIS A 88 -12.55 5.32 -6.77
CA HIS A 88 -13.62 5.61 -7.72
C HIS A 88 -14.56 6.69 -7.19
N THR A 89 -14.97 6.60 -5.92
CA THR A 89 -15.82 7.59 -5.26
C THR A 89 -15.10 8.92 -5.09
N ALA A 90 -13.83 8.91 -4.65
CA ALA A 90 -13.01 10.10 -4.49
C ALA A 90 -12.89 10.92 -5.81
N ALA A 91 -12.71 10.23 -6.95
CA ALA A 91 -12.65 10.86 -8.26
C ALA A 91 -13.97 11.54 -8.65
N ARG A 92 -15.13 10.98 -8.28
CA ARG A 92 -16.46 11.58 -8.53
C ARG A 92 -16.67 12.81 -7.65
N VAL A 93 -16.22 12.77 -6.41
CA VAL A 93 -16.25 13.93 -5.51
C VAL A 93 -15.38 15.07 -6.04
N ALA A 94 -14.17 14.77 -6.56
CA ALA A 94 -13.34 15.79 -7.22
C ALA A 94 -14.04 16.41 -8.43
N ALA A 95 -14.59 15.58 -9.31
CA ALA A 95 -15.29 16.06 -10.51
C ALA A 95 -16.55 16.87 -10.19
N TRP A 96 -17.34 16.42 -9.21
CA TRP A 96 -18.49 17.15 -8.71
C TRP A 96 -18.10 18.56 -8.24
N TRP A 97 -17.07 18.65 -7.39
CA TRP A 97 -16.64 19.93 -6.84
C TRP A 97 -16.19 20.91 -7.94
N ILE A 98 -15.39 20.43 -8.90
CA ILE A 98 -14.89 21.25 -10.01
C ILE A 98 -16.02 21.67 -10.95
N ALA A 99 -16.92 20.75 -11.31
CA ALA A 99 -17.99 21.03 -12.27
C ALA A 99 -19.07 21.97 -11.70
N THR A 100 -19.24 22.01 -10.37
CA THR A 100 -20.33 22.76 -9.73
C THR A 100 -19.89 24.05 -9.04
N ASN A 101 -18.62 24.43 -9.10
CA ASN A 101 -18.11 25.69 -8.56
C ASN A 101 -17.40 26.54 -9.64
N PRO A 102 -17.30 27.87 -9.50
CA PRO A 102 -16.61 28.73 -10.47
C PRO A 102 -15.11 28.41 -10.52
N PRO A 103 -14.51 28.19 -11.70
CA PRO A 103 -13.10 27.83 -11.83
C PRO A 103 -12.13 28.80 -11.17
N GLU A 104 -12.43 30.12 -11.24
CA GLU A 104 -11.59 31.21 -10.75
C GLU A 104 -11.44 31.23 -9.22
N THR A 105 -12.24 30.45 -8.51
CA THR A 105 -12.29 30.43 -7.04
C THR A 105 -12.32 29.01 -6.49
N THR A 106 -11.99 28.02 -7.33
CA THR A 106 -12.12 26.62 -6.99
C THR A 106 -10.78 25.92 -7.05
N LEU A 107 -10.47 25.17 -6.01
CA LEU A 107 -9.31 24.30 -5.98
C LEU A 107 -9.66 22.95 -5.35
N VAL A 108 -9.23 21.88 -6.00
CA VAL A 108 -9.21 20.52 -5.43
C VAL A 108 -7.78 20.09 -5.22
N ILE A 109 -7.44 19.80 -3.99
CA ILE A 109 -6.13 19.25 -3.61
C ILE A 109 -6.31 17.75 -3.41
N THR A 110 -5.51 16.95 -4.10
CA THR A 110 -5.50 15.49 -3.92
C THR A 110 -4.16 15.01 -3.43
N THR A 111 -4.16 14.15 -2.42
CA THR A 111 -2.92 13.56 -1.90
C THR A 111 -3.10 12.09 -1.51
N ALA A 112 -1.97 11.39 -1.45
CA ALA A 112 -1.85 10.02 -0.96
C ALA A 112 -0.44 9.82 -0.34
N PRO A 113 -0.17 8.73 0.38
CA PRO A 113 1.13 8.47 0.99
C PRO A 113 2.31 8.54 0.02
N THR A 114 2.11 8.14 -1.24
CA THR A 114 3.15 8.17 -2.28
C THR A 114 2.66 8.86 -3.55
N PHE A 115 3.57 9.54 -4.27
CA PHE A 115 3.27 10.15 -5.56
C PHE A 115 2.80 9.13 -6.60
N ARG A 116 3.29 7.89 -6.52
CA ARG A 116 2.83 6.80 -7.38
C ARG A 116 1.33 6.52 -7.19
N GLN A 117 0.83 6.53 -5.95
CA GLN A 117 -0.62 6.35 -5.69
C GLN A 117 -1.43 7.51 -6.27
N VAL A 118 -0.99 8.75 -6.07
CA VAL A 118 -1.63 9.92 -6.68
C VAL A 118 -1.67 9.76 -8.20
N ARG A 119 -0.52 9.60 -8.84
CA ARG A 119 -0.36 9.59 -10.30
C ARG A 119 -0.99 8.38 -10.98
N ASN A 120 -0.81 7.19 -10.41
CA ASN A 120 -1.14 5.93 -11.09
C ASN A 120 -2.45 5.28 -10.60
N VAL A 121 -3.02 5.75 -9.47
CA VAL A 121 -4.26 5.23 -8.92
C VAL A 121 -5.38 6.26 -9.02
N LEU A 122 -5.33 7.37 -8.28
CA LEU A 122 -6.43 8.35 -8.23
C LEU A 122 -6.59 9.13 -9.54
N TRP A 123 -5.51 9.70 -10.08
CA TRP A 123 -5.59 10.56 -11.27
C TRP A 123 -6.02 9.85 -12.56
N PRO A 124 -5.71 8.57 -12.81
CA PRO A 124 -6.33 7.84 -13.93
C PRO A 124 -7.84 7.74 -13.84
N HIS A 125 -8.42 7.65 -12.62
CA HIS A 125 -9.87 7.68 -12.44
C HIS A 125 -10.44 9.07 -12.77
N ILE A 126 -9.79 10.14 -12.33
CA ILE A 126 -10.19 11.54 -12.62
C ILE A 126 -10.15 11.79 -14.13
N ARG A 127 -9.03 11.46 -14.81
CA ARG A 127 -8.87 11.68 -16.26
C ARG A 127 -9.88 10.88 -17.09
N ARG A 128 -10.11 9.60 -16.75
CA ARG A 128 -11.10 8.78 -17.43
C ARG A 128 -12.51 9.37 -17.29
N LEU A 129 -12.85 9.83 -16.08
CA LEU A 129 -14.12 10.46 -15.81
C LEU A 129 -14.28 11.76 -16.61
N HIS A 130 -13.27 12.64 -16.61
CA HIS A 130 -13.22 13.87 -17.37
C HIS A 130 -13.47 13.62 -18.86
N THR A 131 -12.69 12.71 -19.48
CA THR A 131 -12.81 12.41 -20.91
C THR A 131 -14.15 11.78 -21.25
N ARG A 132 -14.65 10.87 -20.42
CA ARG A 132 -15.90 10.13 -20.69
C ARG A 132 -17.12 11.04 -20.71
N HIS A 133 -17.19 11.98 -19.77
CA HIS A 133 -18.39 12.81 -19.59
C HIS A 133 -18.23 14.21 -20.19
N GLY A 134 -17.11 14.49 -20.88
CA GLY A 134 -16.86 15.80 -21.50
C GLY A 134 -16.89 16.92 -20.46
N LEU A 135 -16.25 16.72 -19.31
CA LEU A 135 -16.15 17.73 -18.29
C LEU A 135 -15.28 18.90 -18.78
N PRO A 136 -15.48 20.14 -18.27
CA PRO A 136 -14.82 21.33 -18.78
C PRO A 136 -13.29 21.31 -18.54
N GLY A 137 -12.54 21.93 -19.47
CA GLY A 137 -11.09 22.13 -19.37
C GLY A 137 -10.27 20.93 -19.81
N ASP A 138 -9.01 20.90 -19.38
CA ASP A 138 -8.02 19.91 -19.76
C ASP A 138 -7.40 19.25 -18.53
N THR A 139 -7.15 17.95 -18.61
CA THR A 139 -6.49 17.18 -17.57
C THR A 139 -5.11 16.70 -18.02
N ASN A 140 -4.13 16.84 -17.15
CA ASN A 140 -2.77 16.36 -17.31
C ASN A 140 -2.50 15.17 -16.36
N LEU A 141 -1.23 14.78 -16.14
CA LEU A 141 -0.86 13.66 -15.27
C LEU A 141 -1.48 13.79 -13.87
N THR A 142 -1.31 14.96 -13.24
CA THR A 142 -1.81 15.26 -11.89
C THR A 142 -2.35 16.69 -11.76
N GLU A 143 -2.81 17.29 -12.87
CA GLU A 143 -3.43 18.61 -12.88
C GLU A 143 -4.70 18.62 -13.71
N TRP A 144 -5.63 19.51 -13.34
CA TRP A 144 -6.82 19.85 -14.11
C TRP A 144 -6.93 21.37 -14.21
N ARG A 145 -7.06 21.88 -15.44
CA ARG A 145 -7.15 23.32 -15.73
C ARG A 145 -8.40 23.63 -16.53
N ILE A 146 -9.03 24.76 -16.21
CA ILE A 146 -10.19 25.28 -16.94
C ILE A 146 -9.92 26.74 -17.31
N GLY A 147 -9.87 27.09 -18.61
CA GLY A 147 -9.60 28.44 -19.05
C GLY A 147 -8.23 29.00 -18.61
N GLY A 148 -7.27 28.13 -18.37
CA GLY A 148 -5.95 28.50 -17.83
C GLY A 148 -5.83 28.41 -16.31
N GLU A 149 -6.94 28.48 -15.58
CA GLU A 149 -6.96 28.36 -14.11
C GLU A 149 -6.69 26.93 -13.67
N LEU A 150 -5.83 26.75 -12.65
CA LEU A 150 -5.56 25.46 -12.01
C LEU A 150 -6.68 25.15 -11.02
N VAL A 151 -7.57 24.22 -11.37
CA VAL A 151 -8.73 23.85 -10.55
C VAL A 151 -8.52 22.58 -9.74
N ALA A 152 -7.51 21.76 -10.07
CA ALA A 152 -7.09 20.65 -9.23
C ALA A 152 -5.63 20.29 -9.48
N PHE A 153 -4.97 19.79 -8.44
CA PHE A 153 -3.65 19.17 -8.55
C PHE A 153 -3.46 18.06 -7.52
N GLY A 154 -2.45 17.21 -7.78
CA GLY A 154 -2.07 16.10 -6.90
C GLY A 154 -0.61 16.15 -6.51
N PHE A 155 -0.33 15.92 -5.24
CA PHE A 155 1.01 15.83 -4.66
C PHE A 155 1.10 14.66 -3.66
N SER A 156 2.29 14.31 -3.19
CA SER A 156 2.48 13.22 -2.23
C SER A 156 2.91 13.73 -0.86
N ALA A 157 2.77 12.85 0.15
CA ALA A 157 3.23 13.11 1.50
C ALA A 157 4.76 13.33 1.59
N ALA A 158 5.52 12.78 0.63
CA ALA A 158 6.98 12.96 0.57
C ALA A 158 7.38 14.37 0.10
N ASP A 159 6.49 15.11 -0.55
CA ASP A 159 6.71 16.47 -1.03
C ASP A 159 6.36 17.51 0.05
N THR A 160 6.50 17.16 1.33
CA THR A 160 6.04 17.94 2.49
C THR A 160 6.72 19.30 2.66
N ASP A 161 7.91 19.52 2.13
CA ASP A 161 8.56 20.84 2.15
C ASP A 161 7.79 21.87 1.29
N GLU A 162 7.13 21.42 0.22
CA GLU A 162 6.21 22.25 -0.58
C GLU A 162 4.84 22.40 0.10
N ALA A 163 4.38 21.35 0.80
CA ALA A 163 3.09 21.37 1.51
C ALA A 163 3.09 22.24 2.77
N ALA A 164 4.21 22.40 3.47
CA ALA A 164 4.33 23.27 4.64
C ALA A 164 4.17 24.77 4.33
N GLY A 165 4.26 25.14 3.04
CA GLY A 165 4.01 26.48 2.52
C GLY A 165 2.66 26.63 1.83
N LEU A 166 1.69 25.70 2.00
CA LEU A 166 0.39 25.70 1.33
C LEU A 166 -0.46 26.93 1.74
N GLY A 167 -0.12 28.08 1.19
CA GLY A 167 -0.93 29.30 1.27
C GLY A 167 -2.15 29.25 0.34
N PHE A 168 -2.80 28.08 0.17
CA PHE A 168 -3.99 27.94 -0.67
C PHE A 168 -5.21 28.49 0.08
N HIS A 169 -5.70 29.63 -0.36
CA HIS A 169 -6.88 30.30 0.21
C HIS A 169 -7.93 30.52 -0.88
N GLU A 170 -8.44 29.41 -1.44
CA GLU A 170 -9.52 29.52 -2.40
C GLU A 170 -10.90 29.55 -1.71
N ALA A 171 -11.85 30.26 -2.31
CA ALA A 171 -13.20 30.38 -1.74
C ALA A 171 -13.93 29.01 -1.72
N ASN A 172 -13.61 28.13 -2.68
CA ASN A 172 -14.16 26.78 -2.80
C ASN A 172 -13.01 25.77 -2.80
N LEU A 173 -12.62 25.28 -1.63
CA LEU A 173 -11.50 24.35 -1.46
C LEU A 173 -12.00 22.96 -1.07
N LEU A 174 -11.55 21.93 -1.80
CA LEU A 174 -11.76 20.53 -1.45
C LEU A 174 -10.40 19.83 -1.30
N ALA A 175 -10.14 19.27 -0.14
CA ALA A 175 -9.00 18.37 0.07
C ALA A 175 -9.47 16.91 0.03
N ILE A 176 -8.83 16.09 -0.80
CA ILE A 176 -9.08 14.66 -0.90
C ILE A 176 -7.80 13.91 -0.51
N VAL A 177 -7.89 13.11 0.52
CA VAL A 177 -6.83 12.24 1.02
C VAL A 177 -7.19 10.80 0.68
N ASP A 178 -6.61 10.26 -0.39
CA ASP A 178 -6.75 8.84 -0.75
C ASP A 178 -5.71 8.01 0.00
N GLU A 179 -6.05 6.79 0.38
CA GLU A 179 -5.25 5.92 1.26
C GLU A 179 -4.84 6.62 2.58
N ALA A 180 -5.82 7.28 3.21
CA ALA A 180 -5.64 8.15 4.38
C ALA A 180 -4.96 7.45 5.58
N GLY A 181 -5.06 6.12 5.69
CA GLY A 181 -4.38 5.35 6.73
C GLY A 181 -2.85 5.40 6.68
N GLY A 182 -2.26 5.80 5.56
CA GLY A 182 -0.82 5.95 5.41
C GLY A 182 -0.32 7.40 5.52
N ILE A 183 -1.17 8.36 5.86
CA ILE A 183 -0.81 9.78 5.99
C ILE A 183 -0.31 10.07 7.40
N GLY A 184 0.88 10.67 7.48
CA GLY A 184 1.45 11.12 8.75
C GLY A 184 0.79 12.39 9.30
N HIS A 185 0.92 12.62 10.61
CA HIS A 185 0.30 13.76 11.31
C HIS A 185 0.73 15.12 10.76
N ILE A 186 1.98 15.28 10.30
CA ILE A 186 2.47 16.57 9.79
C ILE A 186 1.66 17.03 8.59
N LEU A 187 1.50 16.17 7.58
CA LEU A 187 0.72 16.49 6.40
C LEU A 187 -0.77 16.62 6.72
N GLY A 188 -1.32 15.71 7.54
CA GLY A 188 -2.71 15.77 7.95
C GLY A 188 -3.06 17.10 8.62
N ASN A 189 -2.25 17.56 9.57
CA ASN A 189 -2.43 18.83 10.25
C ASN A 189 -2.24 20.05 9.30
N ALA A 190 -1.31 19.95 8.33
CA ALA A 190 -1.14 20.99 7.32
C ALA A 190 -2.39 21.12 6.43
N LEU A 191 -3.00 20.02 6.01
CA LEU A 191 -4.26 20.00 5.27
C LEU A 191 -5.42 20.61 6.08
N GLU A 192 -5.47 20.36 7.38
CA GLU A 192 -6.47 20.99 8.25
C GLU A 192 -6.24 22.50 8.38
N GLY A 193 -4.99 22.95 8.40
CA GLY A 193 -4.62 24.37 8.45
C GLY A 193 -5.09 25.18 7.26
N VAL A 194 -5.21 24.58 6.07
CA VAL A 194 -5.73 25.28 4.87
C VAL A 194 -7.27 25.28 4.79
N MET A 195 -7.95 24.52 5.66
CA MET A 195 -9.41 24.37 5.68
C MET A 195 -10.13 25.48 6.48
N THR A 196 -9.60 26.69 6.52
CA THR A 196 -10.13 27.80 7.32
C THR A 196 -11.24 28.60 6.63
N GLY A 197 -11.41 28.44 5.32
CA GLY A 197 -12.40 29.17 4.51
C GLY A 197 -13.84 28.72 4.74
N GLY A 198 -14.80 29.53 4.24
CA GLY A 198 -16.24 29.29 4.39
C GLY A 198 -16.74 28.03 3.67
N ASN A 199 -16.32 27.84 2.41
CA ASN A 199 -16.71 26.68 1.59
C ASN A 199 -15.53 25.73 1.38
N THR A 200 -15.08 25.13 2.49
CA THR A 200 -13.99 24.14 2.47
C THR A 200 -14.53 22.77 2.85
N ARG A 201 -14.02 21.71 2.21
CA ARG A 201 -14.37 20.32 2.51
C ARG A 201 -13.15 19.43 2.53
N LEU A 202 -13.18 18.44 3.43
CA LEU A 202 -12.20 17.34 3.55
C LEU A 202 -12.89 16.02 3.31
N LEU A 203 -12.33 15.21 2.40
CA LEU A 203 -12.64 13.79 2.28
C LEU A 203 -11.37 13.01 2.58
N ALA A 204 -11.33 12.33 3.73
CA ALA A 204 -10.28 11.36 4.07
C ALA A 204 -10.82 9.95 3.86
N ILE A 205 -10.28 9.21 2.90
CA ILE A 205 -10.75 7.87 2.55
C ILE A 205 -9.57 6.89 2.46
N GLY A 206 -9.70 5.72 3.09
CA GLY A 206 -8.61 4.76 3.10
C GLY A 206 -8.90 3.53 3.95
N ASN A 207 -7.97 2.59 3.94
CA ASN A 207 -8.02 1.50 4.90
C ASN A 207 -7.49 2.00 6.26
N PRO A 208 -8.07 1.58 7.40
CA PRO A 208 -7.46 1.80 8.70
C PRO A 208 -6.04 1.24 8.74
N PRO A 209 -5.06 1.94 9.34
CA PRO A 209 -3.74 1.36 9.56
C PRO A 209 -3.82 0.18 10.54
N THR A 210 -2.87 -0.75 10.42
CA THR A 210 -2.82 -1.97 11.24
C THR A 210 -1.80 -1.89 12.36
N ASP A 211 -1.03 -0.81 12.41
CA ASP A 211 0.21 -0.69 13.19
C ASP A 211 0.50 0.75 13.67
N ASP A 212 -0.38 1.69 13.37
CA ASP A 212 -0.28 3.07 13.83
C ASP A 212 -1.50 3.40 14.71
N GLU A 213 -1.32 3.25 16.01
CA GLU A 213 -2.32 3.67 16.99
C GLU A 213 -2.42 5.18 17.04
N ASN A 214 -3.65 5.67 17.10
CA ASN A 214 -3.91 7.10 17.15
C ASN A 214 -3.39 7.87 15.92
N SER A 215 -3.38 7.20 14.74
CA SER A 215 -3.02 7.82 13.46
C SER A 215 -3.87 9.08 13.20
N TRP A 216 -3.36 9.98 12.35
CA TRP A 216 -4.14 11.15 11.93
C TRP A 216 -5.51 10.74 11.38
N PHE A 217 -5.58 9.64 10.61
CA PHE A 217 -6.84 9.14 10.06
C PHE A 217 -7.80 8.65 11.15
N GLU A 218 -7.30 7.96 12.18
CA GLU A 218 -8.11 7.53 13.32
C GLU A 218 -8.62 8.73 14.12
N GLN A 219 -7.75 9.71 14.39
CA GLN A 219 -8.15 10.96 15.05
C GLN A 219 -9.23 11.69 14.24
N THR A 220 -9.05 11.80 12.92
CA THR A 220 -10.05 12.40 12.01
C THR A 220 -11.38 11.64 12.04
N CYS A 221 -11.35 10.30 12.08
CA CYS A 221 -12.59 9.49 12.19
C CYS A 221 -13.30 9.66 13.53
N ASN A 222 -12.57 9.94 14.60
CA ASN A 222 -13.10 10.10 15.96
C ASN A 222 -13.43 11.55 16.33
N ASP A 223 -13.09 12.51 15.47
CA ASP A 223 -13.37 13.92 15.67
C ASP A 223 -14.90 14.17 15.62
N PRO A 224 -15.50 14.83 16.63
CA PRO A 224 -16.95 15.07 16.68
C PRO A 224 -17.47 15.94 15.52
N ASP A 225 -16.62 16.77 14.88
CA ASP A 225 -16.97 17.59 13.73
C ASP A 225 -16.83 16.86 12.40
N THR A 226 -16.45 15.57 12.42
CA THR A 226 -16.28 14.72 11.23
C THR A 226 -17.39 13.69 11.13
N VAL A 227 -18.04 13.63 9.97
CA VAL A 227 -18.97 12.54 9.66
C VAL A 227 -18.19 11.33 9.17
N THR A 228 -18.23 10.25 9.94
CA THR A 228 -17.53 9.01 9.61
C THR A 228 -18.48 7.98 9.00
N VAL A 229 -18.18 7.57 7.76
CA VAL A 229 -18.89 6.53 7.02
C VAL A 229 -17.99 5.31 6.88
N ARG A 230 -18.18 4.32 7.76
CA ARG A 230 -17.41 3.07 7.69
C ARG A 230 -17.96 2.18 6.58
N VAL A 231 -17.07 1.64 5.73
CA VAL A 231 -17.41 0.78 4.61
C VAL A 231 -16.67 -0.56 4.73
N SER A 232 -17.31 -1.54 5.32
CA SER A 232 -16.81 -2.91 5.47
C SER A 232 -16.95 -3.71 4.16
N ALA A 233 -16.18 -4.78 4.00
CA ALA A 233 -16.41 -5.76 2.93
C ALA A 233 -17.83 -6.34 2.97
N TYR A 234 -18.37 -6.54 4.17
CA TYR A 234 -19.73 -7.08 4.39
C TYR A 234 -20.85 -6.14 3.96
N ASP A 235 -20.55 -4.86 3.73
CA ASP A 235 -21.55 -3.90 3.23
C ASP A 235 -21.71 -3.98 1.69
N THR A 236 -20.81 -4.70 0.99
CA THR A 236 -20.81 -4.72 -0.48
C THR A 236 -21.98 -5.51 -1.06
N PRO A 237 -22.47 -5.15 -2.25
CA PRO A 237 -23.52 -5.86 -2.97
C PRO A 237 -23.31 -7.36 -3.09
N ASN A 238 -22.04 -7.82 -3.27
CA ASN A 238 -21.72 -9.24 -3.34
C ASN A 238 -21.99 -10.02 -2.04
N LEU A 239 -22.03 -9.33 -0.90
CA LEU A 239 -22.27 -9.93 0.41
C LEU A 239 -23.67 -9.64 0.95
N THR A 240 -24.26 -8.48 0.61
CA THR A 240 -25.61 -8.09 1.04
C THR A 240 -26.72 -8.59 0.12
N GLY A 241 -26.39 -8.87 -1.15
CA GLY A 241 -27.38 -9.18 -2.18
C GLY A 241 -28.06 -7.92 -2.76
N GLU A 242 -27.52 -6.72 -2.52
CA GLU A 242 -28.05 -5.48 -3.10
C GLU A 242 -27.99 -5.53 -4.62
N ASP A 243 -29.11 -5.26 -5.29
CA ASP A 243 -29.16 -5.12 -6.76
C ASP A 243 -28.69 -3.72 -7.15
N VAL A 244 -27.52 -3.66 -7.81
CA VAL A 244 -26.84 -2.40 -8.18
C VAL A 244 -26.85 -2.12 -9.69
N GLY A 245 -27.48 -2.95 -10.47
CA GLY A 245 -27.54 -2.77 -11.92
C GLY A 245 -26.18 -2.85 -12.63
N PRO A 246 -26.13 -2.42 -13.93
CA PRO A 246 -24.93 -2.52 -14.75
C PRO A 246 -23.86 -1.50 -14.35
N CYS A 247 -22.60 -1.87 -14.58
CA CYS A 247 -21.48 -0.94 -14.47
C CYS A 247 -21.52 0.07 -15.61
N MET A 248 -21.70 1.35 -15.28
CA MET A 248 -21.69 2.45 -16.24
C MET A 248 -20.35 3.18 -16.32
N SER A 249 -19.33 2.74 -15.57
CA SER A 249 -18.02 3.42 -15.47
C SER A 249 -16.94 2.80 -16.38
N CYS A 250 -17.15 1.60 -16.91
CA CYS A 250 -16.21 0.94 -17.81
C CYS A 250 -16.33 1.45 -19.25
N PRO A 251 -15.24 1.42 -20.04
CA PRO A 251 -15.30 1.77 -21.47
C PRO A 251 -16.29 0.90 -22.23
N ALA A 252 -16.89 1.45 -23.29
CA ALA A 252 -17.84 0.71 -24.13
C ALA A 252 -17.23 -0.54 -24.83
N SER A 253 -15.90 -0.64 -24.90
CA SER A 253 -15.19 -1.81 -25.38
C SER A 253 -15.21 -3.01 -24.41
N VAL A 254 -15.57 -2.77 -23.14
CA VAL A 254 -15.71 -3.83 -22.13
C VAL A 254 -17.15 -4.38 -22.21
N PRO A 255 -17.35 -5.70 -22.27
CA PRO A 255 -18.69 -6.27 -22.26
C PRO A 255 -19.51 -5.79 -21.06
N PRO A 256 -20.83 -5.61 -21.20
CA PRO A 256 -21.71 -5.25 -20.11
C PRO A 256 -21.58 -6.23 -18.93
N HIS A 257 -21.44 -5.70 -17.72
CA HIS A 257 -21.31 -6.47 -16.49
C HIS A 257 -21.92 -5.69 -15.32
N PRO A 258 -22.33 -6.34 -14.24
CA PRO A 258 -22.86 -5.64 -13.06
C PRO A 258 -21.76 -4.84 -12.35
N LEU A 259 -22.12 -3.76 -11.66
CA LEU A 259 -21.19 -2.94 -10.86
C LEU A 259 -20.49 -3.78 -9.79
N SER A 260 -21.19 -4.77 -9.24
CA SER A 260 -20.67 -5.68 -8.22
C SER A 260 -19.40 -6.46 -8.65
N THR A 261 -19.15 -6.61 -9.95
CA THR A 261 -17.90 -7.22 -10.50
C THR A 261 -16.62 -6.49 -10.03
N HIS A 262 -16.72 -5.20 -9.71
CA HIS A 262 -15.60 -4.38 -9.24
C HIS A 262 -15.45 -4.36 -7.71
N LEU A 263 -16.33 -5.05 -7.00
CA LEU A 263 -16.36 -5.04 -5.54
C LEU A 263 -15.85 -6.37 -4.98
N VAL A 264 -15.33 -6.30 -3.77
CA VAL A 264 -14.88 -7.48 -3.04
C VAL A 264 -16.03 -8.51 -2.94
N ASP A 265 -15.68 -9.77 -3.09
CA ASP A 265 -16.60 -10.91 -3.01
C ASP A 265 -16.41 -11.73 -1.73
N ARG A 266 -17.35 -12.65 -1.49
CA ARG A 266 -17.32 -13.54 -0.33
C ARG A 266 -16.11 -14.46 -0.32
N GLU A 267 -15.71 -14.98 -1.48
CA GLU A 267 -14.58 -15.91 -1.57
C GLU A 267 -13.26 -15.24 -1.15
N TRP A 268 -13.06 -13.97 -1.52
CA TRP A 268 -11.92 -13.20 -1.05
C TRP A 268 -11.96 -13.02 0.47
N VAL A 269 -13.12 -12.63 1.04
CA VAL A 269 -13.28 -12.42 2.49
C VAL A 269 -13.00 -13.71 3.25
N ASP A 270 -13.63 -14.82 2.87
CA ASP A 270 -13.46 -16.12 3.53
C ASP A 270 -12.01 -16.59 3.47
N ARG A 271 -11.33 -16.37 2.33
CA ARG A 271 -9.92 -16.68 2.14
C ARG A 271 -9.01 -15.83 3.03
N GLN A 272 -9.30 -14.52 3.22
CA GLN A 272 -8.51 -13.68 4.13
C GLN A 272 -8.70 -14.12 5.59
N ILE A 273 -9.92 -14.42 6.00
CA ILE A 273 -10.20 -14.89 7.36
C ILE A 273 -9.54 -16.24 7.64
N ALA A 274 -9.64 -17.19 6.70
CA ALA A 274 -8.99 -18.50 6.84
C ALA A 274 -7.47 -18.39 6.93
N ARG A 275 -6.89 -17.40 6.25
CA ARG A 275 -5.43 -17.21 6.15
C ARG A 275 -4.84 -16.44 7.34
N PHE A 276 -5.52 -15.40 7.80
CA PHE A 276 -4.97 -14.46 8.78
C PHE A 276 -5.63 -14.58 10.16
N GLY A 277 -6.79 -15.23 10.25
CA GLY A 277 -7.64 -15.28 11.43
C GLY A 277 -8.56 -14.06 11.53
N GLU A 278 -9.80 -14.27 11.99
CA GLU A 278 -10.84 -13.24 12.12
C GLU A 278 -10.36 -12.03 12.95
N ASP A 279 -9.68 -12.27 14.08
CA ASP A 279 -9.23 -11.25 15.01
C ASP A 279 -7.87 -10.63 14.63
N SER A 280 -7.29 -10.99 13.48
CA SER A 280 -6.02 -10.43 13.07
C SER A 280 -6.16 -8.93 12.72
N PRO A 281 -5.13 -8.09 12.99
CA PRO A 281 -5.13 -6.70 12.57
C PRO A 281 -5.43 -6.51 11.09
N PHE A 282 -4.93 -7.42 10.25
CA PHE A 282 -5.19 -7.40 8.81
C PHE A 282 -6.69 -7.53 8.52
N VAL A 283 -7.38 -8.55 9.06
CA VAL A 283 -8.81 -8.78 8.82
C VAL A 283 -9.63 -7.64 9.43
N GLN A 284 -9.30 -7.18 10.64
CA GLN A 284 -10.00 -6.06 11.25
C GLN A 284 -9.90 -4.77 10.41
N ALA A 285 -8.73 -4.44 9.89
CA ALA A 285 -8.55 -3.23 9.09
C ALA A 285 -9.04 -3.41 7.64
N ARG A 286 -8.68 -4.51 6.97
CA ARG A 286 -8.86 -4.68 5.51
C ARG A 286 -10.21 -5.32 5.12
N VAL A 287 -10.86 -6.04 6.04
CA VAL A 287 -12.18 -6.64 5.82
C VAL A 287 -13.26 -5.84 6.56
N HIS A 288 -13.08 -5.62 7.88
CA HIS A 288 -14.08 -4.94 8.71
C HIS A 288 -13.97 -3.41 8.70
N ALA A 289 -12.92 -2.84 8.13
CA ALA A 289 -12.62 -1.41 8.14
C ALA A 289 -12.63 -0.81 9.57
N ARG A 290 -11.99 -1.51 10.52
CA ARG A 290 -11.86 -1.11 11.92
C ARG A 290 -10.41 -0.74 12.24
N PHE A 291 -10.24 0.29 13.05
CA PHE A 291 -8.96 0.59 13.68
C PHE A 291 -8.65 -0.47 14.75
N VAL A 292 -7.38 -0.82 14.88
CA VAL A 292 -6.93 -1.91 15.76
C VAL A 292 -6.10 -1.33 16.88
N ALA A 293 -6.54 -1.47 18.12
CA ALA A 293 -5.78 -1.12 19.29
C ALA A 293 -4.65 -2.15 19.55
N GLY A 294 -3.50 -1.72 20.06
CA GLY A 294 -2.38 -2.61 20.45
C GLY A 294 -1.45 -2.98 19.28
N ALA A 295 -1.34 -2.13 18.27
CA ALA A 295 -0.50 -2.38 17.09
C ALA A 295 0.99 -2.05 17.28
N SER A 296 1.37 -1.41 18.40
CA SER A 296 2.72 -0.89 18.62
C SER A 296 3.80 -1.97 18.90
N ASP A 297 3.41 -3.24 19.08
CA ASP A 297 4.30 -4.36 19.40
C ASP A 297 4.73 -5.19 18.18
N ARG A 298 4.42 -4.77 16.95
CA ARG A 298 4.84 -5.48 15.73
C ARG A 298 6.33 -5.29 15.48
N VAL A 299 7.02 -6.39 15.12
CA VAL A 299 8.44 -6.29 14.75
C VAL A 299 8.60 -5.42 13.51
N ILE A 300 7.83 -5.68 12.46
CA ILE A 300 7.83 -4.90 11.23
C ILE A 300 6.41 -4.37 11.02
N PRO A 301 6.23 -3.04 11.04
CA PRO A 301 4.96 -2.41 10.76
C PRO A 301 4.43 -2.73 9.34
N TRP A 302 3.12 -2.95 9.21
CA TRP A 302 2.50 -3.24 7.90
C TRP A 302 2.72 -2.08 6.91
N SER A 303 2.60 -0.84 7.36
CA SER A 303 2.82 0.35 6.54
C SER A 303 4.21 0.39 5.89
N TRP A 304 5.24 -0.11 6.58
CA TRP A 304 6.59 -0.18 6.05
C TRP A 304 6.70 -1.22 4.93
N ILE A 305 6.04 -2.37 5.11
CA ILE A 305 5.97 -3.44 4.10
C ILE A 305 5.22 -2.94 2.87
N GLU A 306 4.05 -2.34 3.05
CA GLU A 306 3.24 -1.78 1.98
C GLU A 306 4.02 -0.72 1.18
N ARG A 307 4.69 0.20 1.88
CA ARG A 307 5.58 1.19 1.25
C ARG A 307 6.70 0.50 0.44
N ALA A 308 7.35 -0.52 1.01
CA ALA A 308 8.43 -1.23 0.35
C ALA A 308 7.99 -1.98 -0.93
N THR A 309 6.72 -2.36 -1.06
CA THR A 309 6.19 -2.92 -2.32
C THR A 309 5.97 -1.87 -3.41
N MET A 310 5.93 -0.59 -3.05
CA MET A 310 5.61 0.53 -3.95
C MET A 310 6.82 1.34 -4.39
N VAL A 311 7.98 1.21 -3.72
CA VAL A 311 9.20 1.95 -4.09
C VAL A 311 9.78 1.43 -5.40
N GLU A 312 10.50 2.29 -6.13
CA GLU A 312 11.26 1.87 -7.30
C GLU A 312 12.52 1.09 -6.88
N ALA A 313 12.89 0.10 -7.67
CA ALA A 313 14.10 -0.68 -7.41
C ALA A 313 15.34 0.20 -7.64
N GLY A 314 16.30 0.11 -6.72
CA GLY A 314 17.63 0.66 -6.90
C GLY A 314 18.49 -0.15 -7.89
N GLU A 315 19.78 0.11 -7.94
CA GLU A 315 20.72 -0.67 -8.75
C GLU A 315 20.97 -2.05 -8.12
N ALA A 316 21.01 -3.08 -8.98
CA ALA A 316 21.32 -4.44 -8.56
C ALA A 316 22.78 -4.57 -8.10
N GLY A 317 22.99 -5.38 -7.06
CA GLY A 317 24.29 -5.64 -6.46
C GLY A 317 24.62 -7.13 -6.34
N GLN A 318 25.20 -7.53 -5.22
CA GLN A 318 25.50 -8.93 -4.93
C GLN A 318 24.22 -9.74 -4.68
N VAL A 319 24.07 -10.88 -5.36
CA VAL A 319 22.95 -11.79 -5.16
C VAL A 319 23.11 -12.58 -3.86
N ARG A 320 22.06 -12.56 -3.03
CA ARG A 320 21.95 -13.34 -1.80
C ARG A 320 20.68 -14.17 -1.80
N LEU A 321 20.77 -15.41 -1.38
CA LEU A 321 19.64 -16.30 -1.20
C LEU A 321 19.47 -16.59 0.29
N GLY A 322 18.28 -16.38 0.82
CA GLY A 322 17.89 -16.78 2.16
C GLY A 322 17.02 -18.04 2.09
N VAL A 323 17.37 -19.06 2.83
CA VAL A 323 16.76 -20.39 2.76
C VAL A 323 16.21 -20.78 4.11
N ASP A 324 14.89 -20.87 4.24
CA ASP A 324 14.21 -21.48 5.38
C ASP A 324 13.74 -22.88 5.00
N VAL A 325 14.22 -23.88 5.75
CA VAL A 325 13.99 -25.30 5.45
C VAL A 325 12.90 -25.84 6.34
N ALA A 326 11.84 -26.36 5.75
CA ALA A 326 10.73 -26.95 6.47
C ALA A 326 11.10 -28.30 7.13
N ALA A 327 10.71 -28.47 8.41
CA ALA A 327 10.56 -29.78 9.02
C ALA A 327 9.12 -30.31 8.75
N ASP A 328 8.91 -31.61 8.88
CA ASP A 328 7.59 -32.25 8.68
C ASP A 328 6.42 -31.49 9.34
N GLY A 329 5.28 -31.40 8.65
CA GLY A 329 4.01 -31.06 9.29
C GLY A 329 3.34 -29.74 8.90
N GLY A 330 3.58 -29.19 7.73
CA GLY A 330 2.84 -28.04 7.20
C GLY A 330 3.61 -26.73 7.18
N ASP A 331 4.88 -26.73 7.56
CA ASP A 331 5.79 -25.62 7.33
C ASP A 331 6.29 -25.66 5.86
N GLU A 332 6.60 -24.47 5.29
CA GLU A 332 7.03 -24.37 3.89
C GLU A 332 8.56 -24.35 3.77
N PHE A 333 9.10 -25.03 2.75
CA PHE A 333 10.45 -24.76 2.26
C PHE A 333 10.39 -23.48 1.41
N ALA A 334 11.05 -22.42 1.85
CA ALA A 334 11.03 -21.13 1.19
C ALA A 334 12.43 -20.62 0.84
N VAL A 335 12.57 -20.02 -0.34
CA VAL A 335 13.81 -19.35 -0.77
C VAL A 335 13.49 -17.94 -1.23
N ALA A 336 14.11 -16.97 -0.57
CA ALA A 336 14.10 -15.57 -0.95
C ALA A 336 15.39 -15.20 -1.67
N ARG A 337 15.28 -14.33 -2.68
CA ARG A 337 16.37 -13.75 -3.42
C ARG A 337 16.45 -12.25 -3.14
N TRP A 338 17.61 -11.74 -2.79
CA TRP A 338 17.93 -10.33 -2.73
C TRP A 338 19.08 -10.01 -3.68
N ASP A 339 18.92 -9.01 -4.54
CA ASP A 339 19.94 -8.61 -5.50
C ASP A 339 20.65 -7.28 -5.15
N GLY A 340 20.51 -6.83 -3.91
CA GLY A 340 21.03 -5.54 -3.45
C GLY A 340 19.99 -4.42 -3.45
N ALA A 341 18.95 -4.53 -4.27
CA ALA A 341 17.88 -3.53 -4.41
C ALA A 341 16.49 -4.11 -4.13
N THR A 342 16.21 -5.32 -4.63
CA THR A 342 14.90 -5.95 -4.55
C THR A 342 14.98 -7.31 -3.86
N VAL A 343 14.01 -7.58 -2.97
CA VAL A 343 13.80 -8.91 -2.39
C VAL A 343 12.55 -9.53 -2.99
N SER A 344 12.66 -10.78 -3.41
CA SER A 344 11.54 -11.58 -3.92
C SER A 344 11.58 -13.01 -3.40
N ILE A 345 10.43 -13.68 -3.31
CA ILE A 345 10.35 -15.12 -3.08
C ILE A 345 10.48 -15.83 -4.43
N ILE A 346 11.53 -16.62 -4.59
CA ILE A 346 11.79 -17.35 -5.84
C ILE A 346 11.38 -18.82 -5.76
N HIS A 347 11.12 -19.31 -4.57
CA HIS A 347 10.58 -20.65 -4.34
C HIS A 347 9.80 -20.72 -3.04
N SER A 348 8.65 -21.39 -3.05
CA SER A 348 7.97 -21.85 -1.85
C SER A 348 7.23 -23.15 -2.17
N SER A 349 7.39 -24.14 -1.35
CA SER A 349 6.70 -25.43 -1.49
C SER A 349 6.43 -26.06 -0.14
N SER A 350 5.33 -26.84 -0.08
CA SER A 350 4.97 -27.67 1.07
C SER A 350 4.79 -29.10 0.57
N GLY A 351 5.46 -30.04 1.20
CA GLY A 351 5.37 -31.45 0.79
C GLY A 351 6.38 -32.32 1.55
N ARG A 352 6.16 -33.63 1.50
CA ARG A 352 7.05 -34.56 2.20
C ARG A 352 8.46 -34.63 1.62
N GLU A 353 8.63 -34.26 0.35
CA GLU A 353 9.92 -34.13 -0.31
C GLU A 353 10.83 -33.10 0.36
N ASN A 354 10.26 -32.06 0.98
CA ASN A 354 11.01 -31.02 1.68
C ASN A 354 11.70 -31.52 2.96
N SER A 355 11.30 -32.66 3.48
CA SER A 355 12.02 -33.34 4.59
C SER A 355 13.32 -34.03 4.14
N SER A 356 13.58 -34.13 2.83
CA SER A 356 14.82 -34.66 2.27
C SER A 356 15.89 -33.57 2.13
N GLN A 357 16.93 -33.66 2.93
CA GLN A 357 18.09 -32.74 2.84
C GLN A 357 18.73 -32.73 1.45
N VAL A 358 18.75 -33.90 0.78
CA VAL A 358 19.30 -34.04 -0.59
C VAL A 358 18.43 -33.31 -1.60
N HIS A 359 17.11 -33.44 -1.47
CA HIS A 359 16.17 -32.72 -2.34
C HIS A 359 16.33 -31.20 -2.19
N VAL A 360 16.25 -30.69 -0.96
CA VAL A 360 16.36 -29.24 -0.67
C VAL A 360 17.71 -28.68 -1.11
N ALA A 361 18.83 -29.39 -0.79
CA ALA A 361 20.17 -28.97 -1.24
C ALA A 361 20.29 -28.95 -2.76
N GLY A 362 19.67 -29.91 -3.46
CA GLY A 362 19.63 -29.96 -4.93
C GLY A 362 18.88 -28.82 -5.56
N GLU A 363 17.70 -28.46 -5.01
CA GLU A 363 16.92 -27.30 -5.47
C GLU A 363 17.67 -25.99 -5.25
N VAL A 364 18.28 -25.78 -4.07
CA VAL A 364 19.08 -24.58 -3.81
C VAL A 364 20.30 -24.51 -4.73
N LEU A 365 21.01 -25.64 -4.97
CA LEU A 365 22.13 -25.70 -5.91
C LEU A 365 21.71 -25.32 -7.33
N ARG A 366 20.52 -25.77 -7.78
CA ARG A 366 19.97 -25.40 -9.08
C ARG A 366 19.76 -23.87 -9.15
N MET A 367 19.18 -23.26 -8.12
CA MET A 367 18.95 -21.82 -8.06
C MET A 367 20.29 -21.03 -8.06
N VAL A 368 21.30 -21.50 -7.36
CA VAL A 368 22.66 -20.92 -7.39
C VAL A 368 23.22 -20.94 -8.83
N LYS A 369 23.11 -22.07 -9.52
CA LYS A 369 23.56 -22.18 -10.91
C LYS A 369 22.79 -21.27 -11.86
N ASP A 370 21.48 -21.15 -11.67
CA ASP A 370 20.63 -20.27 -12.45
C ASP A 370 21.06 -18.80 -12.27
N GLU A 371 21.36 -18.36 -11.04
CA GLU A 371 21.82 -16.97 -10.80
C GLU A 371 23.21 -16.73 -11.42
N LEU A 372 24.16 -17.66 -11.29
CA LEU A 372 25.48 -17.55 -11.92
C LEU A 372 25.34 -17.52 -13.46
N SER A 373 24.44 -18.33 -14.04
CA SER A 373 24.17 -18.33 -15.48
C SER A 373 23.54 -17.05 -16.00
N ARG A 374 22.80 -16.33 -15.15
CA ARG A 374 22.22 -15.00 -15.44
C ARG A 374 23.23 -13.86 -15.29
N GLY A 375 24.47 -14.16 -14.92
CA GLY A 375 25.55 -13.17 -14.85
C GLY A 375 25.87 -12.66 -13.44
N ALA A 376 25.31 -13.25 -12.39
CA ALA A 376 25.77 -12.95 -11.03
C ALA A 376 27.25 -13.32 -10.88
N ARG A 377 28.08 -12.39 -10.38
CA ARG A 377 29.51 -12.63 -10.18
C ARG A 377 29.76 -13.67 -9.10
N SER A 378 28.97 -13.64 -8.06
CA SER A 378 28.98 -14.60 -6.97
C SER A 378 27.61 -14.64 -6.31
N VAL A 379 27.30 -15.76 -5.66
CA VAL A 379 26.04 -15.94 -4.90
C VAL A 379 26.38 -16.21 -3.44
N ARG A 380 25.64 -15.60 -2.52
CA ARG A 380 25.75 -15.89 -1.09
C ARG A 380 24.46 -16.53 -0.59
N VAL A 381 24.55 -17.78 -0.14
CA VAL A 381 23.40 -18.54 0.37
C VAL A 381 23.47 -18.59 1.88
N LYS A 382 22.40 -18.16 2.56
CA LYS A 382 22.23 -18.27 4.02
C LYS A 382 21.10 -19.22 4.33
N ILE A 383 21.40 -20.25 5.13
CA ILE A 383 20.47 -21.35 5.44
C ILE A 383 20.22 -21.37 6.94
N ASP A 384 18.95 -21.45 7.39
CA ASP A 384 18.67 -21.77 8.78
C ASP A 384 19.21 -23.17 9.09
N ALA A 385 20.25 -23.22 9.92
CA ALA A 385 20.99 -24.44 10.23
C ALA A 385 20.41 -25.23 11.41
N ILE A 386 19.09 -25.14 11.66
CA ILE A 386 18.41 -25.95 12.68
C ILE A 386 17.81 -27.20 12.06
N GLY A 387 17.93 -28.31 12.72
CA GLY A 387 17.33 -29.60 12.29
C GLY A 387 17.80 -30.03 10.88
N ILE A 388 16.86 -30.13 9.95
CA ILE A 388 17.12 -30.52 8.55
C ILE A 388 18.06 -29.54 7.84
N GLY A 389 18.01 -28.27 8.17
CA GLY A 389 18.84 -27.25 7.55
C GLY A 389 20.34 -27.44 7.75
N ARG A 390 20.77 -28.08 8.84
CA ARG A 390 22.19 -28.39 9.06
C ARG A 390 22.73 -29.37 8.02
N GLY A 391 22.01 -30.44 7.75
CA GLY A 391 22.44 -31.41 6.73
C GLY A 391 22.32 -30.86 5.31
N THR A 392 21.32 -30.02 5.05
CA THR A 392 21.20 -29.27 3.79
C THR A 392 22.41 -28.35 3.56
N PHE A 393 22.84 -27.62 4.61
CA PHE A 393 24.06 -26.80 4.56
C PHE A 393 25.30 -27.64 4.24
N ASP A 394 25.52 -28.77 4.95
CA ASP A 394 26.70 -29.61 4.78
C ASP A 394 26.77 -30.17 3.34
N LEU A 395 25.63 -30.67 2.80
CA LEU A 395 25.53 -31.16 1.42
C LEU A 395 25.77 -30.09 0.38
N LEU A 396 25.09 -28.95 0.52
CA LEU A 396 25.23 -27.83 -0.44
C LEU A 396 26.65 -27.29 -0.46
N SER A 397 27.27 -27.12 0.71
CA SER A 397 28.66 -26.68 0.82
C SER A 397 29.64 -27.61 0.11
N ALA A 398 29.45 -28.94 0.28
CA ALA A 398 30.25 -29.94 -0.40
C ALA A 398 30.08 -29.87 -1.93
N TRP A 399 28.86 -29.78 -2.43
CA TRP A 399 28.59 -29.75 -3.87
C TRP A 399 29.04 -28.44 -4.53
N VAL A 400 28.92 -27.30 -3.83
CA VAL A 400 29.45 -26.01 -4.29
C VAL A 400 30.98 -26.09 -4.45
N ALA A 401 31.68 -26.65 -3.46
CA ALA A 401 33.12 -26.81 -3.49
C ALA A 401 33.58 -27.83 -4.58
N GLU A 402 32.88 -28.95 -4.71
CA GLU A 402 33.18 -29.99 -5.70
C GLU A 402 33.04 -29.45 -7.14
N GLN A 403 32.04 -28.60 -7.37
CA GLN A 403 31.76 -28.04 -8.70
C GLN A 403 32.48 -26.69 -8.96
N GLY A 404 33.26 -26.20 -7.99
CA GLY A 404 34.03 -24.95 -8.14
C GLY A 404 33.16 -23.73 -8.40
N LEU A 405 31.93 -23.68 -7.84
CA LEU A 405 31.00 -22.57 -8.05
C LEU A 405 31.40 -21.35 -7.21
N ASP A 406 31.27 -20.17 -7.77
CA ASP A 406 31.47 -18.91 -7.03
C ASP A 406 30.25 -18.63 -6.12
N CYS A 407 30.18 -19.42 -5.05
CA CYS A 407 29.10 -19.38 -4.09
C CYS A 407 29.62 -19.58 -2.66
N ALA A 408 29.22 -18.68 -1.76
CA ALA A 408 29.47 -18.79 -0.34
C ALA A 408 28.21 -19.32 0.38
N VAL A 409 28.30 -20.44 1.05
CA VAL A 409 27.20 -21.01 1.85
C VAL A 409 27.46 -20.71 3.34
N VAL A 410 26.49 -20.08 4.00
CA VAL A 410 26.61 -19.60 5.39
C VAL A 410 25.49 -20.22 6.23
N PRO A 411 25.83 -20.98 7.29
CA PRO A 411 24.83 -21.49 8.21
C PRO A 411 24.42 -20.39 9.19
N VAL A 412 23.12 -20.23 9.42
CA VAL A 412 22.56 -19.30 10.41
C VAL A 412 21.73 -20.11 11.41
N ASN A 413 22.21 -20.25 12.63
CA ASN A 413 21.44 -20.89 13.69
C ASN A 413 20.66 -19.83 14.47
N VAL A 414 19.39 -19.67 14.15
CA VAL A 414 18.52 -18.62 14.75
C VAL A 414 18.25 -18.84 16.24
N SER A 415 18.51 -20.02 16.79
CA SER A 415 18.37 -20.31 18.23
C SER A 415 19.59 -19.92 19.06
N GLU A 416 20.73 -19.65 18.42
CA GLU A 416 21.94 -19.22 19.10
C GLU A 416 21.81 -17.83 19.73
N ARG A 417 22.80 -17.51 20.57
CA ARG A 417 22.90 -16.16 21.12
C ARG A 417 23.10 -15.14 20.00
N ALA A 418 22.47 -13.98 20.17
CA ALA A 418 22.68 -12.84 19.29
C ALA A 418 24.15 -12.40 19.27
N ASP A 419 24.59 -11.80 18.19
CA ASP A 419 25.89 -11.14 18.11
C ASP A 419 25.89 -9.86 18.99
N GLU A 420 24.77 -9.09 18.98
CA GLU A 420 24.51 -7.95 19.87
C GLU A 420 23.77 -8.41 21.14
N ARG A 421 24.52 -9.06 22.05
CA ARG A 421 23.98 -9.73 23.25
C ARG A 421 23.29 -8.80 24.24
N GLY A 422 23.61 -7.51 24.21
CA GLY A 422 23.00 -6.49 25.07
C GLY A 422 21.62 -6.06 24.60
N GLU A 423 21.35 -6.18 23.32
CA GLU A 423 20.12 -5.67 22.68
C GLU A 423 19.10 -6.78 22.37
N PHE A 424 19.58 -7.98 22.01
CA PHE A 424 18.73 -9.08 21.55
C PHE A 424 18.87 -10.34 22.40
N LYS A 425 17.74 -11.01 22.62
CA LYS A 425 17.70 -12.26 23.40
C LYS A 425 18.39 -13.44 22.68
N ASN A 426 18.21 -13.53 21.37
CA ASN A 426 18.78 -14.55 20.51
C ASN A 426 18.97 -14.04 19.07
N ARG A 427 19.63 -14.84 18.22
CA ARG A 427 19.89 -14.47 16.82
C ARG A 427 18.62 -14.33 16.00
N ARG A 428 17.52 -15.04 16.33
CA ARG A 428 16.22 -14.83 15.67
C ARG A 428 15.71 -13.41 15.88
N ALA A 429 15.78 -12.89 17.10
CA ALA A 429 15.36 -11.53 17.40
C ALA A 429 16.23 -10.48 16.66
N GLU A 430 17.54 -10.71 16.61
CA GLU A 430 18.49 -9.87 15.89
C GLU A 430 18.22 -9.89 14.37
N MET A 431 17.98 -11.06 13.77
CA MET A 431 17.63 -11.20 12.35
C MET A 431 16.32 -10.49 12.00
N TRP A 432 15.29 -10.64 12.82
CA TRP A 432 14.02 -9.93 12.64
C TRP A 432 14.20 -8.42 12.76
N TRP A 433 15.05 -7.96 13.68
CA TRP A 433 15.33 -6.54 13.86
C TRP A 433 16.15 -5.97 12.71
N ALA A 434 17.08 -6.73 12.16
CA ALA A 434 17.80 -6.35 10.94
C ALA A 434 16.84 -6.13 9.77
N GLY A 435 15.85 -7.02 9.59
CA GLY A 435 14.79 -6.84 8.60
C GLY A 435 13.92 -5.61 8.87
N ARG A 436 13.56 -5.36 10.14
CA ARG A 436 12.88 -4.13 10.56
C ARG A 436 13.67 -2.89 10.13
N THR A 437 14.98 -2.85 10.42
CA THR A 437 15.85 -1.72 10.08
C THR A 437 15.97 -1.54 8.56
N ALA A 438 16.07 -2.64 7.80
CA ALA A 438 16.14 -2.59 6.35
C ALA A 438 14.86 -2.05 5.68
N LEU A 439 13.70 -2.27 6.30
CA LEU A 439 12.40 -1.82 5.81
C LEU A 439 11.94 -0.49 6.42
N GLN A 440 12.67 0.03 7.42
CA GLN A 440 12.33 1.29 8.06
C GLN A 440 12.38 2.42 7.04
N PRO A 441 11.31 3.23 6.92
CA PRO A 441 11.33 4.43 6.11
C PRO A 441 12.49 5.35 6.50
N ASP A 442 13.15 5.90 5.50
CA ASP A 442 14.23 6.89 5.64
C ASP A 442 15.48 6.43 6.41
N ALA A 443 15.60 5.12 6.69
CA ALA A 443 16.78 4.53 7.33
C ALA A 443 17.94 4.25 6.36
N GLN A 444 17.69 4.30 5.06
CA GLN A 444 18.69 4.03 4.01
C GLN A 444 18.58 5.05 2.88
N ASP A 445 19.72 5.43 2.29
CA ASP A 445 19.78 6.32 1.11
C ASP A 445 19.05 5.73 -0.10
N VAL A 446 19.02 4.40 -0.23
CA VAL A 446 18.28 3.67 -1.26
C VAL A 446 17.27 2.75 -0.61
N PRO A 447 15.96 2.99 -0.79
CA PRO A 447 14.94 2.18 -0.14
C PRO A 447 14.94 0.75 -0.69
N LEU A 448 14.78 -0.23 0.21
CA LEU A 448 14.61 -1.64 -0.14
C LEU A 448 13.23 -1.86 -0.79
N ARG A 449 13.23 -2.45 -1.99
CA ARG A 449 12.00 -2.90 -2.65
C ARG A 449 11.63 -4.32 -2.23
N LEU A 450 10.36 -4.53 -1.88
CA LEU A 450 9.77 -5.86 -1.73
C LEU A 450 8.92 -6.21 -2.96
N ASP A 451 9.28 -7.30 -3.64
CA ASP A 451 8.48 -7.91 -4.71
C ASP A 451 7.96 -9.26 -4.18
N VAL A 452 6.98 -9.18 -3.29
CA VAL A 452 6.46 -10.33 -2.54
C VAL A 452 4.94 -10.38 -2.61
N ASP A 453 4.39 -11.59 -2.45
CA ASP A 453 2.95 -11.80 -2.37
C ASP A 453 2.37 -11.40 -1.00
N ASP A 454 1.04 -11.33 -0.93
CA ASP A 454 0.33 -10.98 0.31
C ASP A 454 0.60 -11.97 1.46
N VAL A 455 0.94 -13.23 1.16
CA VAL A 455 1.32 -14.23 2.18
C VAL A 455 2.59 -13.80 2.88
N THR A 456 3.61 -13.52 2.10
CA THR A 456 4.92 -13.10 2.58
C THR A 456 4.82 -11.78 3.33
N ALA A 457 4.06 -10.82 2.78
CA ALA A 457 3.81 -9.54 3.43
C ALA A 457 3.15 -9.72 4.81
N ALA A 458 2.14 -10.58 4.90
CA ALA A 458 1.48 -10.87 6.17
C ALA A 458 2.36 -11.64 7.16
N GLN A 459 3.19 -12.55 6.67
CA GLN A 459 4.17 -13.24 7.51
C GLN A 459 5.22 -12.27 8.07
N LEU A 460 5.67 -11.27 7.29
CA LEU A 460 6.56 -10.20 7.76
C LEU A 460 5.91 -9.32 8.84
N ALA A 461 4.64 -8.96 8.68
CA ALA A 461 3.91 -8.13 9.64
C ALA A 461 3.41 -8.90 10.88
N GLY A 462 3.39 -10.23 10.83
CA GLY A 462 2.74 -11.07 11.84
C GLY A 462 3.34 -11.07 13.22
N PRO A 463 4.66 -11.25 13.37
CA PRO A 463 5.30 -11.40 14.67
C PRO A 463 5.29 -10.13 15.52
N ARG A 464 5.14 -10.35 16.82
CA ARG A 464 5.24 -9.31 17.85
C ARG A 464 6.60 -9.36 18.51
N TYR A 465 6.97 -8.26 19.14
CA TYR A 465 8.13 -8.22 20.01
C TYR A 465 7.76 -7.73 21.42
N SER A 466 8.61 -8.05 22.35
CA SER A 466 8.57 -7.53 23.71
C SER A 466 10.00 -7.38 24.22
N THR A 467 10.18 -6.74 25.33
CA THR A 467 11.47 -6.68 26.03
C THR A 467 11.46 -7.65 27.21
N ASP A 468 12.56 -8.37 27.43
CA ASP A 468 12.73 -9.20 28.62
C ASP A 468 13.12 -8.34 29.84
N SER A 469 13.26 -8.97 31.02
CA SER A 469 13.63 -8.29 32.27
C SER A 469 15.01 -7.60 32.23
N GLY A 470 15.84 -7.93 31.24
CA GLY A 470 17.14 -7.30 30.99
C GLY A 470 17.08 -6.21 29.93
N GLY A 471 15.88 -5.82 29.45
CA GLY A 471 15.69 -4.81 28.41
C GLY A 471 15.99 -5.30 26.98
N ARG A 472 16.28 -6.61 26.78
CA ARG A 472 16.62 -7.16 25.47
C ARG A 472 15.37 -7.48 24.67
N VAL A 473 15.39 -7.16 23.38
CA VAL A 473 14.32 -7.48 22.42
C VAL A 473 14.20 -9.00 22.28
N GLN A 474 12.98 -9.50 22.39
CA GLN A 474 12.61 -10.86 22.03
C GLN A 474 11.45 -10.86 21.05
N VAL A 475 11.54 -11.67 20.02
CA VAL A 475 10.48 -11.84 19.02
C VAL A 475 9.60 -13.03 19.41
N GLU A 476 8.31 -12.88 19.20
CA GLU A 476 7.29 -13.90 19.49
C GLU A 476 7.67 -15.27 18.91
N ALA A 477 7.56 -16.30 19.72
CA ALA A 477 7.88 -17.66 19.28
C ALA A 477 6.85 -18.19 18.27
N LYS A 478 7.27 -19.00 17.28
CA LYS A 478 6.38 -19.66 16.29
C LYS A 478 5.21 -20.38 16.96
N ALA A 479 5.41 -21.04 18.10
CA ALA A 479 4.33 -21.70 18.87
C ALA A 479 3.30 -20.71 19.43
N ALA A 480 3.68 -19.49 19.79
CA ALA A 480 2.75 -18.46 20.25
C ALA A 480 1.95 -17.89 19.08
N MET A 481 2.59 -17.68 17.92
CA MET A 481 1.93 -17.29 16.68
C MET A 481 0.87 -18.33 16.25
N LYS A 482 1.23 -19.62 16.24
CA LYS A 482 0.29 -20.72 15.94
C LYS A 482 -0.94 -20.73 16.88
N ARG A 483 -0.75 -20.43 18.18
CA ARG A 483 -1.89 -20.30 19.14
C ARG A 483 -2.81 -19.12 18.83
N ARG A 484 -2.32 -18.08 18.15
CA ARG A 484 -3.13 -16.95 17.65
C ARG A 484 -3.75 -17.22 16.28
N GLY A 485 -3.69 -18.45 15.77
CA GLY A 485 -4.21 -18.83 14.46
C GLY A 485 -3.35 -18.40 13.27
N MET A 486 -2.08 -18.01 13.51
CA MET A 486 -1.17 -17.63 12.43
C MET A 486 -0.36 -18.85 11.95
N SER A 487 -0.08 -18.89 10.65
CA SER A 487 0.87 -19.86 10.07
C SER A 487 2.31 -19.56 10.49
N SER A 488 3.22 -20.52 10.29
CA SER A 488 4.66 -20.31 10.42
C SER A 488 5.13 -19.21 9.44
N PRO A 489 6.04 -18.30 9.84
CA PRO A 489 6.51 -17.22 8.99
C PRO A 489 7.69 -17.63 8.09
N ASP A 490 7.60 -18.79 7.44
CA ASP A 490 8.74 -19.43 6.75
C ASP A 490 9.23 -18.59 5.55
N ARG A 491 8.31 -17.99 4.76
CA ARG A 491 8.68 -17.08 3.67
C ARG A 491 9.29 -15.78 4.19
N ALA A 492 8.76 -15.25 5.29
CA ALA A 492 9.34 -14.08 5.93
C ALA A 492 10.73 -14.38 6.48
N GLU A 493 10.94 -15.54 7.12
CA GLU A 493 12.26 -15.92 7.64
C GLU A 493 13.27 -16.15 6.51
N ALA A 494 12.84 -16.65 5.33
CA ALA A 494 13.68 -16.69 4.14
C ALA A 494 14.08 -15.28 3.66
N VAL A 495 13.14 -14.33 3.61
CA VAL A 495 13.43 -12.91 3.31
C VAL A 495 14.46 -12.35 4.28
N LEU A 496 14.24 -12.56 5.58
CA LEU A 496 15.13 -12.05 6.62
C LEU A 496 16.53 -12.68 6.57
N LEU A 497 16.63 -13.97 6.25
CA LEU A 497 17.92 -14.64 6.01
C LEU A 497 18.65 -14.01 4.82
N ALA A 498 17.95 -13.67 3.74
CA ALA A 498 18.58 -12.99 2.60
C ALA A 498 19.16 -11.62 2.99
N LEU A 499 18.47 -10.86 3.85
CA LEU A 499 18.88 -9.53 4.31
C LEU A 499 19.93 -9.55 5.42
N TYR A 500 19.83 -10.49 6.38
CA TYR A 500 20.64 -10.54 7.58
C TYR A 500 22.11 -10.91 7.29
N GLU A 501 23.06 -10.19 7.88
CA GLU A 501 24.49 -10.51 7.83
C GLU A 501 25.00 -10.89 9.23
N PRO A 502 25.13 -12.20 9.52
CA PRO A 502 25.71 -12.62 10.79
C PRO A 502 27.18 -12.18 10.87
N ARG A 503 27.60 -11.67 12.01
CA ARG A 503 29.03 -11.50 12.28
C ARG A 503 29.66 -12.89 12.35
N LEU A 504 30.31 -13.30 11.27
CA LEU A 504 31.06 -14.53 11.27
C LEU A 504 32.20 -14.38 12.29
N SER A 505 32.11 -15.07 13.44
CA SER A 505 33.29 -15.29 14.24
C SER A 505 34.30 -16.01 13.33
N ALA A 506 35.46 -15.40 13.16
CA ALA A 506 36.54 -15.97 12.37
C ALA A 506 37.05 -17.26 13.05
N THR A 507 36.31 -18.34 12.86
CA THR A 507 36.89 -19.69 13.03
C THR A 507 37.46 -20.00 11.65
N PRO A 508 38.80 -20.02 11.49
CA PRO A 508 39.37 -20.41 10.23
C PRO A 508 38.91 -21.84 9.95
N VAL A 509 38.20 -22.04 8.83
CA VAL A 509 38.10 -23.37 8.23
C VAL A 509 39.52 -23.75 7.88
N VAL A 510 40.16 -24.54 8.74
CA VAL A 510 41.42 -25.15 8.41
C VAL A 510 41.13 -26.11 7.25
N PRO A 511 41.67 -25.88 6.05
CA PRO A 511 41.54 -26.87 5.00
C PRO A 511 42.22 -28.13 5.55
N LEU A 512 41.51 -29.24 5.59
CA LEU A 512 42.09 -30.55 5.78
C LEU A 512 43.13 -30.72 4.66
N SER A 513 44.38 -30.42 4.96
CA SER A 513 45.48 -30.69 4.08
C SER A 513 45.46 -32.19 3.79
N MET A 514 45.26 -32.57 2.52
CA MET A 514 45.61 -33.87 2.00
C MET A 514 47.13 -34.04 2.10
N GLY A 515 47.59 -34.44 3.25
CA GLY A 515 48.99 -34.68 3.50
C GLY A 515 49.14 -35.72 4.57
N GLN A 516 48.90 -37.01 4.20
CA GLN A 516 49.60 -38.19 4.71
C GLN A 516 48.91 -39.47 4.17
N ARG A 517 49.03 -39.66 2.86
CA ARG A 517 49.10 -41.04 2.33
C ARG A 517 50.57 -41.29 2.07
N ASN A 518 51.24 -41.92 3.00
CA ASN A 518 52.43 -42.80 2.80
C ASN A 518 52.98 -43.18 4.18
N MET A 519 52.37 -44.16 4.80
CA MET A 519 53.02 -44.87 5.90
C MET A 519 52.46 -46.31 6.04
N TRP A 520 52.52 -47.06 4.95
CA TRP A 520 52.48 -48.55 4.93
C TRP A 520 53.13 -48.99 3.61
N ALA A 521 54.44 -48.74 3.47
CA ALA A 521 55.27 -49.43 2.53
C ALA A 521 56.55 -49.86 3.30
N GLY A 522 56.52 -51.05 3.84
CA GLY A 522 57.71 -51.63 4.46
C GLY A 522 57.37 -52.46 5.69
N LEU A 523 56.82 -53.67 5.52
CA LEU A 523 57.18 -54.93 6.18
C LEU A 523 56.45 -56.05 5.45
#